data_7301860daf2c3a83e105cb08cdae6309
#
_entry.id   7301860daf2c3a83e105cb08cdae6309
#
_cell.length_a   1.000
_cell.length_b   1.000
_cell.length_c   1.000
_cell.angle_alpha   90.00
_cell.angle_beta   90.00
_cell.angle_gamma   90.00
#
_symmetry.space_group_name_H-M   'P 1'
#
loop_
_entity.id
_entity.type
_entity.pdbx_description
1 polymer ?
#
loop_
_entity_poly.entity_id
_entity_poly.type
_entity_poly.pdbx_seq_one_letter_code
_entity_poly.pdbx_strand_id
1 'polypeptide(L)'
;MNQLDESATDRLDRAAALVAAVAEQQQGLAAARTAAVGQRLERVLEAFAAERLGTQHFASLTGYGHGDQGREVVDRVFARVLGAEAAAVRLQFVSGTHAIAAALFGVLRPGDRLLSITSCLLYTSPSPRDRG
;
A
#
# COMPACT_ATOMS: atom_id res chain seq x y z
N MET A 1 1.82 -51.63 -15.61
CA MET A 1 1.71 -50.56 -14.60
C MET A 1 2.81 -49.49 -14.69
N ASN A 2 3.76 -49.59 -15.66
CA ASN A 2 4.92 -48.67 -15.78
C ASN A 2 4.80 -47.50 -16.78
N GLN A 3 3.93 -47.55 -17.78
CA GLN A 3 3.88 -46.49 -18.82
C GLN A 3 3.14 -45.21 -18.38
N LEU A 4 2.25 -45.29 -17.40
CA LEU A 4 1.52 -44.11 -16.89
C LEU A 4 2.38 -43.28 -15.94
N ASP A 5 3.34 -43.89 -15.26
CA ASP A 5 4.23 -43.25 -14.31
C ASP A 5 5.34 -42.45 -15.01
N GLU A 6 5.92 -43.01 -16.08
CA GLU A 6 6.94 -42.36 -16.91
C GLU A 6 6.40 -41.10 -17.61
N SER A 7 5.16 -41.17 -18.10
CA SER A 7 4.45 -40.02 -18.71
C SER A 7 4.15 -38.88 -17.67
N ALA A 8 3.93 -39.22 -16.42
CA ALA A 8 3.71 -38.26 -15.35
C ALA A 8 5.02 -37.56 -14.96
N THR A 9 6.11 -38.31 -14.85
CA THR A 9 7.45 -37.77 -14.54
C THR A 9 7.94 -36.83 -15.64
N ASP A 10 7.81 -37.18 -16.91
CA ASP A 10 8.18 -36.31 -18.05
C ASP A 10 7.39 -34.98 -18.07
N ARG A 11 6.11 -35.00 -17.69
CA ARG A 11 5.31 -33.78 -17.56
C ARG A 11 5.77 -32.90 -16.41
N LEU A 12 6.16 -33.50 -15.27
CA LEU A 12 6.69 -32.72 -14.13
C LEU A 12 8.04 -32.11 -14.46
N ASP A 13 8.92 -32.85 -15.14
CA ASP A 13 10.23 -32.33 -15.56
C ASP A 13 10.10 -31.17 -16.55
N ARG A 14 9.18 -31.27 -17.51
CA ARG A 14 8.87 -30.16 -18.43
C ARG A 14 8.29 -28.96 -17.71
N ALA A 15 7.40 -29.17 -16.76
CA ALA A 15 6.84 -28.10 -15.94
C ALA A 15 7.93 -27.41 -15.09
N ALA A 16 8.81 -28.19 -14.47
CA ALA A 16 9.94 -27.66 -13.72
C ALA A 16 10.91 -26.83 -14.60
N ALA A 17 11.23 -27.33 -15.79
CA ALA A 17 12.06 -26.63 -16.76
C ALA A 17 11.42 -25.30 -17.22
N LEU A 18 10.11 -25.30 -17.47
CA LEU A 18 9.38 -24.08 -17.83
C LEU A 18 9.39 -23.05 -16.69
N VAL A 19 9.13 -23.49 -15.46
CA VAL A 19 9.19 -22.62 -14.28
C VAL A 19 10.58 -22.02 -14.10
N ALA A 20 11.64 -22.82 -14.26
CA ALA A 20 13.02 -22.35 -14.16
C ALA A 20 13.33 -21.28 -15.24
N ALA A 21 12.93 -21.52 -16.48
CA ALA A 21 13.14 -20.57 -17.58
C ALA A 21 12.39 -19.25 -17.35
N VAL A 22 11.15 -19.31 -16.88
CA VAL A 22 10.36 -18.11 -16.55
C VAL A 22 10.97 -17.37 -15.35
N ALA A 23 11.42 -18.10 -14.33
CA ALA A 23 12.08 -17.50 -13.16
C ALA A 23 13.36 -16.74 -13.57
N GLU A 24 14.17 -17.31 -14.45
CA GLU A 24 15.36 -16.66 -14.98
C GLU A 24 15.03 -15.37 -15.74
N GLN A 25 14.02 -15.39 -16.62
CA GLN A 25 13.55 -14.20 -17.34
C GLN A 25 13.04 -13.11 -16.39
N GLN A 26 12.47 -13.47 -15.25
CA GLN A 26 11.91 -12.53 -14.28
C GLN A 26 12.92 -11.99 -13.27
N GLN A 27 14.17 -12.52 -13.22
CA GLN A 27 15.17 -12.14 -12.20
C GLN A 27 15.45 -10.63 -12.19
N GLY A 28 15.62 -10.01 -13.36
CA GLY A 28 15.88 -8.57 -13.46
C GLY A 28 14.73 -7.73 -12.92
N LEU A 29 13.50 -8.11 -13.25
CA LEU A 29 12.30 -7.43 -12.75
C LEU A 29 12.11 -7.62 -11.25
N ALA A 30 12.37 -8.82 -10.73
CA ALA A 30 12.33 -9.12 -9.31
C ALA A 30 13.35 -8.30 -8.52
N ALA A 31 14.60 -8.21 -9.01
CA ALA A 31 15.65 -7.40 -8.41
C ALA A 31 15.27 -5.91 -8.38
N ALA A 32 14.76 -5.37 -9.49
CA ALA A 32 14.30 -3.98 -9.56
C ALA A 32 13.16 -3.68 -8.58
N ARG A 33 12.19 -4.60 -8.46
CA ARG A 33 11.10 -4.49 -7.48
C ARG A 33 11.62 -4.53 -6.05
N THR A 34 12.52 -5.45 -5.74
CA THR A 34 13.13 -5.55 -4.40
C THR A 34 13.87 -4.27 -4.03
N ALA A 35 14.65 -3.71 -4.94
CA ALA A 35 15.34 -2.44 -4.73
C ALA A 35 14.35 -1.29 -4.48
N ALA A 36 13.26 -1.20 -5.28
CA ALA A 36 12.23 -0.18 -5.10
C ALA A 36 11.49 -0.31 -3.76
N VAL A 37 11.23 -1.54 -3.30
CA VAL A 37 10.65 -1.80 -1.97
C VAL A 37 11.61 -1.38 -0.88
N GLY A 38 12.92 -1.72 -1.00
CA GLY A 38 13.96 -1.30 -0.06
C GLY A 38 13.99 0.22 0.11
N GLN A 39 14.04 0.97 -0.98
CA GLN A 39 14.06 2.44 -0.96
C GLN A 39 12.79 3.05 -0.30
N ARG A 40 11.62 2.40 -0.49
CA ARG A 40 10.39 2.85 0.17
C ARG A 40 10.43 2.58 1.66
N LEU A 41 10.96 1.43 2.06
CA LEU A 41 11.13 1.09 3.48
C LEU A 41 12.12 2.05 4.16
N GLU A 42 13.24 2.35 3.53
CA GLU A 42 14.21 3.33 4.03
C GLU A 42 13.55 4.67 4.34
N ARG A 43 12.75 5.21 3.42
CA ARG A 43 12.00 6.46 3.65
C ARG A 43 11.06 6.39 4.86
N VAL A 44 10.42 5.25 5.08
CA VAL A 44 9.55 5.06 6.26
C VAL A 44 10.37 5.04 7.54
N LEU A 45 11.50 4.34 7.55
CA LEU A 45 12.40 4.27 8.71
C LEU A 45 13.05 5.63 9.02
N GLU A 46 13.43 6.38 7.99
CA GLU A 46 13.92 7.75 8.14
C GLU A 46 12.85 8.67 8.75
N ALA A 47 11.60 8.54 8.32
CA ALA A 47 10.50 9.30 8.90
C ALA A 47 10.27 8.93 10.37
N PHE A 48 10.36 7.65 10.74
CA PHE A 48 10.28 7.20 12.13
C PHE A 48 11.40 7.78 12.99
N ALA A 49 12.63 7.75 12.47
CA ALA A 49 13.79 8.30 13.16
C ALA A 49 13.68 9.83 13.32
N ALA A 50 13.28 10.54 12.26
CA ALA A 50 13.13 11.99 12.28
C ALA A 50 12.06 12.47 13.27
N GLU A 51 10.94 11.73 13.37
CA GLU A 51 9.88 12.00 14.34
C GLU A 51 10.14 11.39 15.74
N ARG A 52 11.29 10.76 15.92
CA ARG A 52 11.71 10.12 17.19
C ARG A 52 10.65 9.16 17.70
N LEU A 53 10.09 8.34 16.80
CA LEU A 53 9.07 7.37 17.17
C LEU A 53 9.63 6.40 18.22
N GLY A 54 8.92 6.27 19.33
CA GLY A 54 9.31 5.41 20.44
C GLY A 54 8.11 4.77 21.13
N THR A 55 8.34 3.92 22.10
CA THR A 55 7.31 3.14 22.80
C THR A 55 6.24 3.99 23.48
N GLN A 56 6.58 5.21 23.89
CA GLN A 56 5.63 6.17 24.48
C GLN A 56 4.47 6.54 23.54
N HIS A 57 4.68 6.46 22.21
CA HIS A 57 3.65 6.78 21.23
C HIS A 57 2.63 5.65 21.02
N PHE A 58 2.92 4.47 21.58
CA PHE A 58 2.03 3.30 21.56
C PHE A 58 1.30 3.09 22.89
N ALA A 59 1.48 4.01 23.86
CA ALA A 59 0.77 3.94 25.12
C ALA A 59 -0.74 4.11 24.91
N SER A 60 -1.52 3.45 25.75
CA SER A 60 -2.96 3.58 25.76
C SER A 60 -3.37 5.01 26.12
N LEU A 61 -4.27 5.59 25.34
CA LEU A 61 -4.76 6.96 25.49
C LEU A 61 -6.25 6.98 25.77
N THR A 62 -6.73 8.04 26.40
CA THR A 62 -8.15 8.20 26.73
C THR A 62 -9.06 8.40 25.53
N GLY A 63 -8.49 8.69 24.36
CA GLY A 63 -9.24 8.90 23.11
C GLY A 63 -9.86 10.29 22.95
N TYR A 64 -9.76 11.17 23.96
CA TYR A 64 -10.34 12.51 23.91
C TYR A 64 -9.50 13.55 23.15
N GLY A 65 -8.37 13.13 22.56
CA GLY A 65 -7.56 13.98 21.67
C GLY A 65 -6.65 15.00 22.36
N HIS A 66 -6.69 15.09 23.66
CA HIS A 66 -5.79 15.96 24.42
C HIS A 66 -4.51 15.21 24.80
N GLY A 67 -3.36 15.70 24.28
CA GLY A 67 -2.05 15.11 24.55
C GLY A 67 -1.84 13.75 23.87
N ASP A 68 -2.54 13.48 22.78
CA ASP A 68 -2.42 12.25 22.01
C ASP A 68 -1.15 12.28 21.12
N GLN A 69 0.00 12.07 21.76
CA GLN A 69 1.30 12.06 21.10
C GLN A 69 1.38 11.00 19.98
N GLY A 70 0.71 9.85 20.18
CA GLY A 70 0.68 8.78 19.17
C GLY A 70 -0.02 9.24 17.90
N ARG A 71 -1.16 9.92 18.02
CA ARG A 71 -1.91 10.45 16.88
C ARG A 71 -1.15 11.54 16.13
N GLU A 72 -0.54 12.45 16.87
CA GLU A 72 0.24 13.54 16.28
C GLU A 72 1.48 13.02 15.56
N VAL A 73 2.20 12.05 16.12
CA VAL A 73 3.40 11.50 15.47
C VAL A 73 3.04 10.71 14.21
N VAL A 74 1.92 9.98 14.20
CA VAL A 74 1.44 9.27 13.00
C VAL A 74 1.14 10.26 11.88
N ASP A 75 0.45 11.37 12.15
CA ASP A 75 0.20 12.41 11.16
C ASP A 75 1.50 12.95 10.57
N ARG A 76 2.50 13.27 11.39
CA ARG A 76 3.79 13.78 10.92
C ARG A 76 4.59 12.74 10.12
N VAL A 77 4.59 11.49 10.56
CA VAL A 77 5.25 10.40 9.82
C VAL A 77 4.62 10.23 8.44
N PHE A 78 3.29 10.18 8.33
CA PHE A 78 2.62 10.06 7.05
C PHE A 78 2.85 11.28 6.15
N ALA A 79 2.79 12.50 6.69
CA ALA A 79 3.10 13.69 5.93
C ALA A 79 4.53 13.61 5.34
N ARG A 80 5.51 13.23 6.15
CA ARG A 80 6.91 13.11 5.73
C ARG A 80 7.11 12.02 4.67
N VAL A 81 6.56 10.83 4.87
CA VAL A 81 6.67 9.70 3.92
C VAL A 81 6.08 10.04 2.56
N LEU A 82 4.95 10.76 2.56
CA LEU A 82 4.22 11.14 1.35
C LEU A 82 4.68 12.48 0.75
N GLY A 83 5.60 13.20 1.40
CA GLY A 83 6.08 14.51 0.97
C GLY A 83 4.98 15.58 1.02
N ALA A 84 4.03 15.44 1.95
CA ALA A 84 2.95 16.39 2.16
C ALA A 84 3.28 17.36 3.30
N GLU A 85 2.65 18.54 3.29
CA GLU A 85 2.77 19.53 4.37
C GLU A 85 2.13 19.03 5.67
N ALA A 86 1.00 18.33 5.57
CA ALA A 86 0.28 17.74 6.69
C ALA A 86 -0.44 16.46 6.28
N ALA A 87 -0.78 15.62 7.26
CA ALA A 87 -1.61 14.45 7.07
C ALA A 87 -2.63 14.34 8.20
N ALA A 88 -3.75 13.68 7.93
CA ALA A 88 -4.75 13.32 8.92
C ALA A 88 -5.00 11.82 8.88
N VAL A 89 -4.37 11.09 9.79
CA VAL A 89 -4.49 9.62 9.87
C VAL A 89 -5.43 9.30 11.04
N ARG A 90 -6.63 8.83 10.72
CA ARG A 90 -7.71 8.62 11.69
C ARG A 90 -8.41 7.29 11.46
N LEU A 91 -8.64 6.54 12.52
CA LEU A 91 -9.45 5.31 12.49
C LEU A 91 -10.92 5.58 12.11
N GLN A 92 -11.36 6.81 12.30
CA GLN A 92 -12.71 7.27 11.91
C GLN A 92 -12.90 7.31 10.40
N PHE A 93 -11.84 7.33 9.61
CA PHE A 93 -11.93 7.08 8.16
C PHE A 93 -12.08 5.59 7.90
N VAL A 94 -13.29 5.10 7.98
CA VAL A 94 -13.64 3.68 7.94
C VAL A 94 -13.42 3.01 6.57
N SER A 95 -13.15 3.81 5.53
CA SER A 95 -12.88 3.31 4.16
C SER A 95 -12.11 4.34 3.35
N GLY A 96 -11.47 3.89 2.25
CA GLY A 96 -10.83 4.79 1.28
C GLY A 96 -11.82 5.79 0.66
N THR A 97 -13.04 5.36 0.39
CA THR A 97 -14.13 6.24 -0.09
C THR A 97 -14.43 7.36 0.90
N HIS A 98 -14.48 7.05 2.20
CA HIS A 98 -14.69 8.05 3.24
C HIS A 98 -13.54 9.06 3.28
N ALA A 99 -12.30 8.61 3.18
CA ALA A 99 -11.14 9.49 3.15
C ALA A 99 -11.15 10.43 1.93
N ILE A 100 -11.48 9.90 0.74
CA ILE A 100 -11.63 10.69 -0.50
C ILE A 100 -12.75 11.72 -0.35
N ALA A 101 -13.92 11.31 0.14
CA ALA A 101 -15.05 12.21 0.36
C ALA A 101 -14.70 13.33 1.35
N ALA A 102 -14.02 13.01 2.45
CA ALA A 102 -13.57 13.99 3.43
C ALA A 102 -12.61 15.00 2.82
N ALA A 103 -11.66 14.56 1.99
CA ALA A 103 -10.73 15.44 1.28
C ALA A 103 -11.47 16.38 0.31
N LEU A 104 -12.41 15.85 -0.48
CA LEU A 104 -13.20 16.64 -1.43
C LEU A 104 -14.06 17.68 -0.71
N PHE A 105 -14.79 17.29 0.35
CA PHE A 105 -15.61 18.21 1.14
C PHE A 105 -14.78 19.26 1.90
N GLY A 106 -13.52 18.93 2.20
CA GLY A 106 -12.60 19.88 2.82
C GLY A 106 -12.21 21.04 1.91
N VAL A 107 -12.18 20.84 0.59
CA VAL A 107 -11.68 21.83 -0.40
C VAL A 107 -12.76 22.37 -1.33
N LEU A 108 -13.84 21.60 -1.59
CA LEU A 108 -14.90 21.99 -2.53
C LEU A 108 -16.10 22.63 -1.81
N ARG A 109 -16.77 23.52 -2.51
CA ARG A 109 -18.03 24.15 -2.11
C ARG A 109 -19.15 23.83 -3.11
N PRO A 110 -20.42 23.90 -2.74
CA PRO A 110 -21.53 23.76 -3.68
C PRO A 110 -21.37 24.70 -4.87
N GLY A 111 -21.38 24.14 -6.08
CA GLY A 111 -21.16 24.90 -7.32
C GLY A 111 -19.74 24.83 -7.87
N ASP A 112 -18.76 24.36 -7.11
CA ASP A 112 -17.39 24.15 -7.60
C ASP A 112 -17.35 23.02 -8.64
N ARG A 113 -16.41 23.13 -9.58
CA ARG A 113 -16.24 22.16 -10.68
C ARG A 113 -15.06 21.24 -10.37
N LEU A 114 -15.33 19.93 -10.33
CA LEU A 114 -14.32 18.89 -10.22
C LEU A 114 -14.09 18.27 -11.60
N LEU A 115 -12.86 18.29 -12.09
CA LEU A 115 -12.45 17.59 -13.32
C LEU A 115 -11.62 16.36 -12.98
N SER A 116 -12.14 15.18 -13.29
CA SER A 116 -11.36 13.94 -13.24
C SER A 116 -10.70 13.70 -14.62
N ILE A 117 -9.38 13.74 -14.65
CA ILE A 117 -8.60 13.48 -15.89
C ILE A 117 -8.24 12.00 -16.06
N THR A 118 -8.45 11.18 -15.04
CA THR A 118 -8.36 9.73 -15.07
C THR A 118 -9.74 9.13 -14.83
N SER A 119 -10.05 7.99 -15.44
CA SER A 119 -11.43 7.55 -15.66
C SER A 119 -12.30 7.40 -14.40
N CYS A 120 -11.82 6.97 -13.25
CA CYS A 120 -12.64 6.93 -12.03
C CYS A 120 -11.80 7.09 -10.78
N LEU A 121 -12.21 7.98 -9.89
CA LEU A 121 -11.54 8.19 -8.60
C LEU A 121 -11.60 6.96 -7.68
N LEU A 122 -12.59 6.08 -7.84
CA LEU A 122 -12.85 4.95 -6.95
C LEU A 122 -12.50 3.59 -7.56
N TYR A 123 -12.34 3.49 -8.89
CA TYR A 123 -12.14 2.22 -9.60
C TYR A 123 -10.87 2.24 -10.44
N THR A 124 -9.72 2.45 -9.80
CA THR A 124 -8.41 2.33 -10.45
C THR A 124 -7.92 0.89 -10.56
N SER A 125 -8.60 -0.05 -9.89
CA SER A 125 -8.32 -1.49 -9.97
C SER A 125 -9.65 -2.24 -10.08
N PRO A 126 -9.74 -3.28 -10.94
CA PRO A 126 -10.94 -4.10 -11.00
C PRO A 126 -11.17 -4.75 -9.63
N SER A 127 -12.36 -4.52 -9.07
CA SER A 127 -12.78 -5.17 -7.83
C SER A 127 -12.86 -6.70 -8.06
N PRO A 128 -12.53 -7.52 -7.07
CA PRO A 128 -12.80 -8.96 -7.14
C PRO A 128 -14.27 -9.30 -7.45
N ARG A 129 -15.20 -8.37 -7.22
CA ARG A 129 -16.62 -8.49 -7.55
C ARG A 129 -16.94 -8.28 -9.03
N ASP A 130 -16.05 -7.63 -9.78
CA ASP A 130 -16.24 -7.33 -11.20
C ASP A 130 -15.75 -8.48 -12.11
N ARG A 131 -15.33 -9.59 -11.50
CA ARG A 131 -14.92 -10.82 -12.18
C ARG A 131 -16.06 -11.84 -12.18
N GLY A 132 -17.23 -11.43 -12.62
CA GLY A 132 -18.35 -12.30 -12.91
C GLY A 132 -18.29 -12.87 -14.33
#